data_98b81c531bc2afe8349f5c04c4cb0c11
#
_entry.id   98b81c531bc2afe8349f5c04c4cb0c11
#
_cell.length_a   1.000
_cell.length_b   1.000
_cell.length_c   1.000
_cell.angle_alpha   90.00
_cell.angle_beta   90.00
_cell.angle_gamma   90.00
#
_symmetry.space_group_name_H-M   'P 1'
#
loop_
_entity.id
_entity.type
_entity.pdbx_description
1 polymer ?
#
loop_
_entity_poly.entity_id
_entity_poly.type
_entity_poly.pdbx_seq_one_letter_code
_entity_poly.pdbx_strand_id
1 'polypeptide(L)'
;MLIELENFFTLRANDFEANRETMSWDAYFGIIHKSTGFFIECDMDFSDKCKTMLSDFPPAPDHMVINFDNLSPFAQNSHLKTENTRESYQETSKLVSSFIPKRKYVIHSALVDLYSSMGVRVSNVKKALSFYQEDFLKPWVQLNTKGRKQASLNGDKTLKDFFKLMVNACYG
;
A
#
# COMPACT_ATOMS: atom_id res chain seq x y z
N MET A 1 27.68 1.56 1.53
CA MET A 1 26.54 1.73 0.64
C MET A 1 25.32 2.40 1.33
N LEU A 2 24.95 2.05 2.56
CA LEU A 2 23.87 2.73 3.32
C LEU A 2 24.19 4.20 3.67
N ILE A 3 25.43 4.52 4.03
CA ILE A 3 25.85 5.86 4.45
C ILE A 3 25.82 6.88 3.29
N GLU A 4 26.14 6.46 2.08
CA GLU A 4 26.08 7.32 0.90
C GLU A 4 24.63 7.58 0.47
N LEU A 5 23.74 6.63 0.71
CA LEU A 5 22.30 6.80 0.45
C LEU A 5 21.65 7.81 1.43
N GLU A 6 22.00 7.77 2.72
CA GLU A 6 21.50 8.75 3.69
C GLU A 6 21.89 10.19 3.31
N ASN A 7 23.14 10.42 2.91
CA ASN A 7 23.59 11.73 2.44
C ASN A 7 22.92 12.14 1.14
N PHE A 8 22.78 11.24 0.18
CA PHE A 8 22.09 11.47 -1.09
C PHE A 8 20.62 11.85 -0.89
N PHE A 9 19.91 11.14 -0.01
CA PHE A 9 18.51 11.41 0.25
C PHE A 9 18.30 12.66 1.12
N THR A 10 19.19 12.97 2.04
CA THR A 10 19.12 14.19 2.85
C THR A 10 19.33 15.44 2.00
N LEU A 11 20.29 15.43 1.09
CA LEU A 11 20.55 16.54 0.16
C LEU A 11 19.35 16.74 -0.80
N ARG A 12 18.80 15.67 -1.36
CA ARG A 12 17.69 15.77 -2.29
C ARG A 12 16.32 15.99 -1.62
N ALA A 13 16.15 15.62 -0.36
CA ALA A 13 14.95 15.98 0.39
C ALA A 13 14.82 17.50 0.55
N ASN A 14 15.93 18.19 0.80
CA ASN A 14 15.95 19.66 0.85
C ASN A 14 15.66 20.29 -0.52
N ASP A 15 16.20 19.72 -1.61
CA ASP A 15 15.92 20.18 -2.97
C ASP A 15 14.48 19.90 -3.38
N PHE A 16 13.89 18.80 -2.94
CA PHE A 16 12.49 18.47 -3.21
C PHE A 16 11.52 19.39 -2.47
N GLU A 17 11.78 19.69 -1.20
CA GLU A 17 10.99 20.67 -0.43
C GLU A 17 11.05 22.08 -1.07
N ALA A 18 12.20 22.46 -1.62
CA ALA A 18 12.39 23.73 -2.31
C ALA A 18 11.71 23.80 -3.69
N ASN A 19 11.57 22.66 -4.40
CA ASN A 19 11.06 22.60 -5.78
C ASN A 19 9.77 21.76 -5.92
N ARG A 20 9.07 21.56 -4.83
CA ARG A 20 7.96 20.62 -4.67
C ARG A 20 6.81 20.77 -5.67
N GLU A 21 6.57 21.97 -6.19
CA GLU A 21 5.48 22.24 -7.13
C GLU A 21 5.81 21.89 -8.59
N THR A 22 7.10 21.70 -8.91
CA THR A 22 7.58 21.56 -10.28
C THR A 22 8.31 20.25 -10.58
N MET A 23 8.67 19.49 -9.55
CA MET A 23 9.47 18.28 -9.70
C MET A 23 8.63 17.01 -9.51
N SER A 24 8.63 16.11 -10.50
CA SER A 24 8.06 14.78 -10.35
C SER A 24 8.95 13.89 -9.45
N TRP A 25 8.37 12.89 -8.80
CA TRP A 25 9.13 11.93 -8.01
C TRP A 25 10.17 11.17 -8.85
N ASP A 26 9.90 10.91 -10.12
CA ASP A 26 10.87 10.32 -11.07
C ASP A 26 12.09 11.21 -11.25
N ALA A 27 11.89 12.53 -11.37
CA ALA A 27 12.97 13.50 -11.44
C ALA A 27 13.72 13.62 -10.11
N TYR A 28 13.02 13.52 -8.97
CA TYR A 28 13.59 13.56 -7.63
C TYR A 28 14.53 12.39 -7.34
N PHE A 29 14.11 11.17 -7.63
CA PHE A 29 14.95 9.98 -7.47
C PHE A 29 16.00 9.84 -8.58
N GLY A 30 16.01 10.72 -9.58
CA GLY A 30 16.93 10.77 -10.72
C GLY A 30 16.90 9.48 -11.52
N ILE A 31 16.59 9.60 -12.80
CA ILE A 31 16.55 8.53 -13.79
C ILE A 31 16.35 7.14 -13.16
N ILE A 32 15.14 6.90 -12.69
CA ILE A 32 14.76 5.57 -12.27
C ILE A 32 14.65 4.76 -13.55
N HIS A 33 15.67 3.97 -13.84
CA HIS A 33 15.49 2.89 -14.80
C HIS A 33 14.25 2.11 -14.35
N LYS A 34 13.36 1.73 -15.27
CA LYS A 34 12.18 0.91 -14.98
C LYS A 34 12.48 -0.36 -14.17
N SER A 35 13.76 -0.74 -14.11
CA SER A 35 14.30 -1.87 -13.37
C SER A 35 14.71 -1.56 -11.92
N THR A 36 14.59 -0.31 -11.44
CA THR A 36 14.94 0.03 -10.06
C THR A 36 13.72 0.53 -9.32
N GLY A 37 13.38 -0.14 -8.23
CA GLY A 37 12.34 0.27 -7.29
C GLY A 37 12.93 0.76 -5.97
N PHE A 38 12.13 1.49 -5.20
CA PHE A 38 12.49 1.95 -3.86
C PHE A 38 11.34 1.68 -2.90
N PHE A 39 11.68 1.22 -1.70
CA PHE A 39 10.83 1.40 -0.53
C PHE A 39 11.33 2.61 0.22
N ILE A 40 10.44 3.55 0.55
CA ILE A 40 10.76 4.76 1.29
C ILE A 40 10.00 4.81 2.61
N GLU A 41 10.68 5.23 3.68
CA GLU A 41 10.07 5.56 4.96
C GLU A 41 9.73 7.05 4.95
N CYS A 42 8.46 7.40 5.06
CA CYS A 42 7.97 8.77 4.98
C CYS A 42 6.78 9.02 5.90
N ASP A 43 6.43 10.29 6.07
CA ASP A 43 5.19 10.71 6.70
C ASP A 43 4.14 11.02 5.62
N MET A 44 2.86 10.73 5.92
CA MET A 44 1.76 11.03 5.01
C MET A 44 0.64 11.77 5.74
N ASP A 45 0.17 12.86 5.15
CA ASP A 45 -0.99 13.63 5.59
C ASP A 45 -2.03 13.65 4.45
N PHE A 46 -3.31 13.62 4.80
CA PHE A 46 -4.41 13.49 3.86
C PHE A 46 -5.17 14.81 3.74
N SER A 47 -5.17 15.42 2.55
CA SER A 47 -5.92 16.63 2.26
C SER A 47 -7.43 16.35 2.24
N ASP A 48 -8.24 17.40 2.35
CA ASP A 48 -9.70 17.25 2.24
C ASP A 48 -10.12 16.77 0.84
N LYS A 49 -9.37 17.14 -0.20
CA LYS A 49 -9.54 16.57 -1.55
C LYS A 49 -9.38 15.05 -1.53
N CYS A 50 -8.34 14.54 -0.87
CA CYS A 50 -8.11 13.10 -0.73
C CYS A 50 -9.25 12.42 0.03
N LYS A 51 -9.68 12.99 1.16
CA LYS A 51 -10.77 12.45 1.98
C LYS A 51 -12.09 12.39 1.21
N THR A 52 -12.40 13.41 0.42
CA THR A 52 -13.62 13.44 -0.40
C THR A 52 -13.54 12.43 -1.55
N MET A 53 -12.41 12.35 -2.24
CA MET A 53 -12.25 11.48 -3.40
C MET A 53 -12.22 10.00 -3.02
N LEU A 54 -11.63 9.65 -1.88
CA LEU A 54 -11.35 8.29 -1.44
C LEU A 54 -12.11 7.91 -0.16
N SER A 55 -13.29 8.53 0.09
CA SER A 55 -14.09 8.32 1.30
C SER A 55 -14.31 6.83 1.61
N ASP A 56 -14.59 6.04 0.59
CA ASP A 56 -14.91 4.61 0.72
C ASP A 56 -13.66 3.71 0.74
N PHE A 57 -12.53 4.23 0.29
CA PHE A 57 -11.27 3.49 0.15
C PHE A 57 -10.06 4.33 0.60
N PRO A 58 -9.93 4.64 1.89
CA PRO A 58 -8.78 5.38 2.39
C PRO A 58 -7.46 4.69 2.03
N PRO A 59 -6.48 5.41 1.47
CA PRO A 59 -5.21 4.83 1.06
C PRO A 59 -4.31 4.54 2.28
N ALA A 60 -3.22 3.81 2.06
CA ALA A 60 -2.19 3.54 3.05
C ALA A 60 -2.76 2.87 4.33
N PRO A 61 -3.29 1.63 4.22
CA PRO A 61 -3.77 0.90 5.39
C PRO A 61 -2.63 0.65 6.37
N ASP A 62 -2.95 0.72 7.66
CA ASP A 62 -1.99 0.58 8.75
C ASP A 62 -2.54 -0.30 9.86
N HIS A 63 -1.64 -0.92 10.62
CA HIS A 63 -2.02 -1.72 11.77
C HIS A 63 -2.43 -0.83 12.94
N MET A 64 -3.64 -1.04 13.43
CA MET A 64 -4.20 -0.32 14.57
C MET A 64 -4.78 -1.31 15.58
N VAL A 65 -4.57 -1.03 16.86
CA VAL A 65 -5.29 -1.71 17.92
C VAL A 65 -6.72 -1.19 17.95
N ILE A 66 -7.68 -2.07 17.74
CA ILE A 66 -9.11 -1.75 17.74
C ILE A 66 -9.68 -2.15 19.10
N ASN A 67 -10.10 -1.14 19.84
CA ASN A 67 -10.86 -1.31 21.07
C ASN A 67 -12.37 -1.21 20.81
N PHE A 68 -13.19 -1.46 21.83
CA PHE A 68 -14.65 -1.46 21.69
C PHE A 68 -15.20 -0.11 21.19
N ASP A 69 -14.62 1.02 21.61
CA ASP A 69 -15.08 2.36 21.24
C ASP A 69 -14.75 2.73 19.78
N ASN A 70 -13.78 2.03 19.17
CA ASN A 70 -13.46 2.19 17.75
C ASN A 70 -14.46 1.46 16.81
N LEU A 71 -15.32 0.61 17.36
CA LEU A 71 -16.31 -0.11 16.59
C LEU A 71 -17.46 0.81 16.15
N SER A 72 -18.05 0.51 15.00
CA SER A 72 -19.30 1.16 14.59
C SER A 72 -20.43 0.83 15.59
N PRO A 73 -21.45 1.69 15.71
CA PRO A 73 -22.60 1.40 16.58
C PRO A 73 -23.27 0.06 16.30
N PHE A 74 -23.29 -0.35 15.03
CA PHE A 74 -23.82 -1.66 14.63
C PHE A 74 -22.97 -2.80 15.20
N ALA A 75 -21.63 -2.71 15.08
CA ALA A 75 -20.73 -3.75 15.58
C ALA A 75 -20.73 -3.82 17.12
N GLN A 76 -20.80 -2.67 17.81
CA GLN A 76 -20.97 -2.61 19.28
C GLN A 76 -22.24 -3.31 19.71
N ASN A 77 -23.37 -2.98 19.09
CA ASN A 77 -24.66 -3.60 19.40
C ASN A 77 -24.67 -5.11 19.09
N SER A 78 -24.02 -5.54 18.01
CA SER A 78 -23.89 -6.94 17.67
C SER A 78 -23.09 -7.70 18.73
N HIS A 79 -21.97 -7.14 19.17
CA HIS A 79 -21.14 -7.72 20.23
C HIS A 79 -21.90 -7.86 21.55
N LEU A 80 -22.58 -6.78 21.98
CA LEU A 80 -23.37 -6.78 23.21
C LEU A 80 -24.53 -7.79 23.20
N LYS A 81 -25.12 -8.04 22.04
CA LYS A 81 -26.16 -9.07 21.90
C LYS A 81 -25.62 -10.50 22.02
N THR A 82 -24.36 -10.72 21.61
CA THR A 82 -23.74 -12.05 21.62
C THR A 82 -23.03 -12.34 22.95
N GLU A 83 -22.23 -11.39 23.42
CA GLU A 83 -21.33 -11.56 24.58
C GLU A 83 -21.87 -10.92 25.85
N ASN A 84 -22.96 -10.16 25.77
CA ASN A 84 -23.66 -9.47 26.85
C ASN A 84 -22.90 -8.39 27.62
N THR A 85 -21.58 -8.23 27.46
CA THR A 85 -20.78 -7.22 28.16
C THR A 85 -19.78 -6.55 27.23
N ARG A 86 -19.42 -5.29 27.58
CA ARG A 86 -18.36 -4.56 26.91
C ARG A 86 -16.99 -5.13 27.25
N GLU A 87 -16.80 -5.57 28.48
CA GLU A 87 -15.56 -6.08 29.02
C GLU A 87 -15.11 -7.39 28.36
N SER A 88 -16.03 -8.12 27.75
CA SER A 88 -15.70 -9.33 26.99
C SER A 88 -15.03 -9.04 25.64
N TYR A 89 -15.04 -7.78 25.17
CA TYR A 89 -14.39 -7.42 23.92
C TYR A 89 -12.86 -7.46 24.05
N GLN A 90 -12.24 -8.30 23.25
CA GLN A 90 -10.78 -8.38 23.21
C GLN A 90 -10.21 -7.43 22.15
N GLU A 91 -9.35 -6.54 22.59
CA GLU A 91 -8.61 -5.64 21.70
C GLU A 91 -7.72 -6.44 20.77
N THR A 92 -7.79 -6.16 19.48
CA THR A 92 -7.01 -6.84 18.46
C THR A 92 -6.35 -5.85 17.51
N SER A 93 -5.11 -6.15 17.11
CA SER A 93 -4.45 -5.40 16.03
C SER A 93 -5.04 -5.86 14.70
N LYS A 94 -5.51 -4.89 13.91
CA LYS A 94 -6.07 -5.12 12.57
C LYS A 94 -5.48 -4.16 11.57
N LEU A 95 -5.39 -4.58 10.31
CA LEU A 95 -5.06 -3.71 9.20
C LEU A 95 -6.29 -2.86 8.87
N VAL A 96 -6.17 -1.55 9.06
CA VAL A 96 -7.28 -0.60 8.93
C VAL A 96 -6.95 0.48 7.91
N SER A 97 -7.84 0.69 6.97
CA SER A 97 -7.81 1.84 6.06
C SER A 97 -8.40 3.06 6.77
N SER A 98 -7.62 4.15 6.89
CA SER A 98 -8.05 5.37 7.58
C SER A 98 -7.32 6.60 7.07
N PHE A 99 -7.92 7.79 7.27
CA PHE A 99 -7.29 9.08 6.99
C PHE A 99 -6.51 9.66 8.17
N ILE A 100 -6.19 8.84 9.17
CA ILE A 100 -5.29 9.24 10.25
C ILE A 100 -3.90 9.46 9.64
N PRO A 101 -3.22 10.58 9.94
CA PRO A 101 -1.88 10.83 9.45
C PRO A 101 -0.93 9.67 9.77
N LYS A 102 -0.16 9.24 8.77
CA LYS A 102 0.81 8.16 8.93
C LYS A 102 2.18 8.74 9.25
N ARG A 103 2.91 8.09 10.15
CA ARG A 103 4.26 8.48 10.52
C ARG A 103 5.20 7.30 10.36
N LYS A 104 6.37 7.54 9.73
CA LYS A 104 7.35 6.48 9.39
C LYS A 104 6.72 5.34 8.57
N TYR A 105 5.80 5.66 7.70
CA TYR A 105 5.14 4.67 6.85
C TYR A 105 6.06 4.25 5.72
N VAL A 106 6.14 2.94 5.46
CA VAL A 106 6.95 2.40 4.37
C VAL A 106 6.09 2.18 3.14
N ILE A 107 6.47 2.82 2.04
CA ILE A 107 5.72 2.77 0.78
C ILE A 107 6.67 2.49 -0.39
N HIS A 108 6.19 1.77 -1.39
CA HIS A 108 6.87 1.61 -2.68
C HIS A 108 6.81 2.91 -3.49
N SER A 109 7.92 3.34 -4.09
CA SER A 109 8.03 4.59 -4.85
C SER A 109 6.96 4.76 -5.94
N ALA A 110 6.57 3.68 -6.61
CA ALA A 110 5.52 3.72 -7.62
C ALA A 110 4.13 4.16 -7.10
N LEU A 111 3.89 4.07 -5.79
CA LEU A 111 2.63 4.52 -5.17
C LEU A 111 2.68 5.98 -4.73
N VAL A 112 3.87 6.58 -4.65
CA VAL A 112 4.02 7.96 -4.18
C VAL A 112 3.36 8.94 -5.13
N ASP A 113 3.63 8.82 -6.43
CA ASP A 113 3.02 9.68 -7.46
C ASP A 113 1.51 9.50 -7.50
N LEU A 114 1.04 8.24 -7.44
CA LEU A 114 -0.38 7.93 -7.39
C LEU A 114 -1.05 8.60 -6.19
N TYR A 115 -0.51 8.42 -4.99
CA TYR A 115 -1.08 8.99 -3.78
C TYR A 115 -1.00 10.53 -3.78
N SER A 116 0.09 11.10 -4.27
CA SER A 116 0.24 12.55 -4.42
C SER A 116 -0.79 13.13 -5.36
N SER A 117 -1.08 12.48 -6.49
CA SER A 117 -2.13 12.90 -7.43
C SER A 117 -3.54 12.87 -6.80
N MET A 118 -3.75 11.99 -5.83
CA MET A 118 -5.00 11.87 -5.06
C MET A 118 -5.09 12.86 -3.89
N GLY A 119 -4.06 13.68 -3.66
CA GLY A 119 -4.06 14.69 -2.60
C GLY A 119 -3.47 14.21 -1.26
N VAL A 120 -2.71 13.12 -1.27
CA VAL A 120 -1.87 12.73 -0.14
C VAL A 120 -0.59 13.56 -0.19
N ARG A 121 -0.24 14.20 0.93
CA ARG A 121 1.01 14.92 1.09
C ARG A 121 2.06 14.00 1.72
N VAL A 122 3.08 13.65 0.94
CA VAL A 122 4.23 12.89 1.40
C VAL A 122 5.33 13.85 1.89
N SER A 123 5.90 13.59 3.05
CA SER A 123 6.92 14.43 3.68
C SER A 123 7.87 13.57 4.53
N ASN A 124 8.94 14.20 5.06
CA ASN A 124 9.90 13.55 5.97
C ASN A 124 10.42 12.20 5.45
N VAL A 125 10.87 12.16 4.19
CA VAL A 125 11.53 10.97 3.64
C VAL A 125 12.89 10.81 4.35
N LYS A 126 13.02 9.80 5.20
CA LYS A 126 14.22 9.61 6.05
C LYS A 126 15.07 8.43 5.60
N LYS A 127 14.45 7.40 5.09
CA LYS A 127 15.13 6.19 4.66
C LYS A 127 14.60 5.72 3.34
N ALA A 128 15.47 5.15 2.53
CA ALA A 128 15.08 4.47 1.31
C ALA A 128 15.92 3.20 1.13
N LEU A 129 15.25 2.16 0.66
CA LEU A 129 15.87 0.91 0.24
C LEU A 129 15.67 0.77 -1.26
N SER A 130 16.77 0.77 -2.03
CA SER A 130 16.71 0.50 -3.47
C SER A 130 16.83 -0.99 -3.76
N PHE A 131 16.15 -1.45 -4.80
CA PHE A 131 16.22 -2.82 -5.27
C PHE A 131 16.02 -2.88 -6.78
N TYR A 132 16.56 -3.92 -7.40
CA TYR A 132 16.24 -4.22 -8.79
C TYR A 132 14.87 -4.89 -8.85
N GLN A 133 14.06 -4.46 -9.81
CA GLN A 133 12.77 -5.06 -10.08
C GLN A 133 12.68 -5.53 -11.53
N GLU A 134 12.10 -6.67 -11.72
CA GLU A 134 11.93 -7.29 -13.03
C GLU A 134 10.61 -8.04 -13.08
N ASP A 135 9.96 -8.04 -14.22
CA ASP A 135 8.69 -8.73 -14.44
C ASP A 135 8.85 -10.23 -14.77
N PHE A 136 9.81 -10.88 -14.09
CA PHE A 136 10.18 -12.27 -14.34
C PHE A 136 9.02 -13.27 -14.19
N LEU A 137 8.03 -12.97 -13.34
CA LEU A 137 6.83 -13.79 -13.18
C LEU A 137 5.77 -13.55 -14.27
N LYS A 138 5.90 -12.51 -15.07
CA LYS A 138 4.90 -12.13 -16.08
C LYS A 138 4.56 -13.25 -17.07
N PRO A 139 5.53 -13.95 -17.68
CA PRO A 139 5.21 -15.06 -18.58
C PRO A 139 4.40 -16.17 -17.90
N TRP A 140 4.77 -16.50 -16.66
CA TRP A 140 4.07 -17.50 -15.85
C TRP A 140 2.65 -17.10 -15.54
N VAL A 141 2.46 -15.89 -15.04
CA VAL A 141 1.14 -15.35 -14.71
C VAL A 141 0.25 -15.26 -15.94
N GLN A 142 0.79 -14.82 -17.08
CA GLN A 142 0.06 -14.73 -18.35
C GLN A 142 -0.39 -16.11 -18.84
N LEU A 143 0.49 -17.11 -18.81
CA LEU A 143 0.18 -18.49 -19.20
C LEU A 143 -0.98 -19.05 -18.39
N ASN A 144 -0.88 -18.95 -17.06
CA ASN A 144 -1.88 -19.52 -16.16
C ASN A 144 -3.20 -18.73 -16.21
N THR A 145 -3.16 -17.40 -16.36
CA THR A 145 -4.36 -16.58 -16.52
C THR A 145 -5.08 -16.90 -17.83
N LYS A 146 -4.36 -17.11 -18.93
CA LYS A 146 -4.92 -17.53 -20.21
C LYS A 146 -5.57 -18.92 -20.10
N GLY A 147 -4.88 -19.87 -19.48
CA GLY A 147 -5.39 -21.22 -19.24
C GLY A 147 -6.66 -21.20 -18.38
N ARG A 148 -6.67 -20.40 -17.30
CA ARG A 148 -7.84 -20.21 -16.44
C ARG A 148 -9.05 -19.64 -17.20
N LYS A 149 -8.82 -18.65 -18.06
CA LYS A 149 -9.86 -18.07 -18.91
C LYS A 149 -10.45 -19.13 -19.85
N GLN A 150 -9.61 -19.91 -20.49
CA GLN A 150 -10.04 -20.97 -21.41
C GLN A 150 -10.83 -22.08 -20.67
N ALA A 151 -10.33 -22.53 -19.52
CA ALA A 151 -11.05 -23.51 -18.68
C ALA A 151 -12.43 -22.99 -18.24
N SER A 152 -12.51 -21.69 -17.91
CA SER A 152 -13.79 -21.06 -17.56
C SER A 152 -14.78 -21.04 -18.72
N LEU A 153 -14.31 -20.77 -19.93
CA LEU A 153 -15.16 -20.80 -21.15
C LEU A 153 -15.65 -22.21 -21.48
N ASN A 154 -14.84 -23.21 -21.21
CA ASN A 154 -15.17 -24.63 -21.45
C ASN A 154 -16.03 -25.24 -20.30
N GLY A 155 -16.30 -24.47 -19.23
CA GLY A 155 -17.04 -24.97 -18.06
C GLY A 155 -16.24 -25.94 -17.17
N ASP A 156 -14.95 -26.10 -17.39
CA ASP A 156 -14.07 -26.99 -16.63
C ASP A 156 -13.63 -26.30 -15.31
N LYS A 157 -14.38 -26.59 -14.25
CA LYS A 157 -14.11 -26.02 -12.92
C LYS A 157 -12.78 -26.52 -12.33
N THR A 158 -12.46 -27.79 -12.52
CA THR A 158 -11.23 -28.40 -11.96
C THR A 158 -10.00 -27.74 -12.56
N LEU A 159 -9.96 -27.63 -13.89
CA LEU A 159 -8.83 -27.00 -14.58
C LEU A 159 -8.74 -25.50 -14.28
N LYS A 160 -9.87 -24.81 -14.14
CA LYS A 160 -9.92 -23.42 -13.71
C LYS A 160 -9.30 -23.22 -12.32
N ASP A 161 -9.63 -24.09 -11.35
CA ASP A 161 -9.11 -24.02 -10.00
C ASP A 161 -7.63 -24.41 -9.94
N PHE A 162 -7.20 -25.36 -10.76
CA PHE A 162 -5.79 -25.69 -10.95
C PHE A 162 -4.97 -24.46 -11.40
N PHE A 163 -5.38 -23.77 -12.46
CA PHE A 163 -4.68 -22.56 -12.91
C PHE A 163 -4.69 -21.44 -11.87
N LYS A 164 -5.77 -21.31 -11.09
CA LYS A 164 -5.80 -20.38 -9.97
C LYS A 164 -4.74 -20.72 -8.92
N LEU A 165 -4.64 -22.00 -8.57
CA LEU A 165 -3.62 -22.48 -7.62
C LEU A 165 -2.20 -22.21 -8.12
N MET A 166 -1.93 -22.46 -9.39
CA MET A 166 -0.63 -22.22 -10.01
C MET A 166 -0.19 -20.76 -9.92
N VAL A 167 -1.10 -19.80 -10.14
CA VAL A 167 -0.78 -18.36 -9.95
C VAL A 167 -0.51 -18.05 -8.48
N ASN A 168 -1.33 -18.56 -7.57
CA ASN A 168 -1.17 -18.28 -6.15
C ASN A 168 0.10 -18.90 -5.56
N ALA A 169 0.50 -20.07 -6.04
CA ALA A 169 1.70 -20.78 -5.56
C ALA A 169 3.01 -20.00 -5.75
N CYS A 170 3.02 -18.93 -6.58
CA CYS A 170 4.18 -18.05 -6.69
C CYS A 170 4.41 -17.18 -5.45
N TYR A 171 3.41 -17.03 -4.60
CA TYR A 171 3.43 -16.12 -3.46
C TYR A 171 3.40 -16.84 -2.09
N GLY A 172 3.39 -18.15 -2.09
CA GLY A 172 3.34 -18.99 -0.89
C GLY A 172 1.98 -19.53 -0.55
#